data_6bde9d7fcb2502b5ecdcf8b09947287d
#
_entry.id   6bde9d7fcb2502b5ecdcf8b09947287d
#
_cell.length_a   1.000
_cell.length_b   1.000
_cell.length_c   1.000
_cell.angle_alpha   90.00
_cell.angle_beta   90.00
_cell.angle_gamma   90.00
#
_symmetry.space_group_name_H-M   'P 1'
#
loop_
_entity.id
_entity.type
_entity.pdbx_description
1 polymer ?
#
loop_
_entity_poly.entity_id
_entity_poly.type
_entity_poly.pdbx_seq_one_letter_code
_entity_poly.pdbx_strand_id
1 'polypeptide(L)'
;MRKTIENLMKAFIGESMARNRYTFYAKVAKKEGYEQIAEIFTITAENEKEHAETLFELINELKRKACEKLDEIRVEVAAPTILGNTVENLKAAIAGENYEHTTMYPEFADIAEKEGLNEIAAKLRAIAVAEKHHEERYRKLLKEVEGGTAFKKDKKVYWVCRKCGYVHYGEEPPEICPSCHHSRNYFQIKCEEY
;
A
#
# COMPACT_ATOMS: atom_id res chain seq x y z
N MET A 1 -24.45 -9.09 -12.68
CA MET A 1 -23.33 -10.07 -12.57
C MET A 1 -22.21 -9.82 -13.58
N ARG A 2 -22.49 -9.57 -14.87
CA ARG A 2 -21.47 -9.35 -15.89
C ARG A 2 -20.62 -8.11 -15.62
N LYS A 3 -21.23 -6.99 -15.24
CA LYS A 3 -20.51 -5.75 -14.96
C LYS A 3 -19.64 -5.85 -13.72
N THR A 4 -20.12 -6.56 -12.70
CA THR A 4 -19.31 -6.84 -11.50
C THR A 4 -18.07 -7.66 -11.84
N ILE A 5 -18.18 -8.70 -12.68
CA ILE A 5 -17.01 -9.50 -13.10
C ILE A 5 -15.98 -8.62 -13.84
N GLU A 6 -16.41 -7.74 -14.74
CA GLU A 6 -15.52 -6.79 -15.43
C GLU A 6 -14.83 -5.84 -14.44
N ASN A 7 -15.57 -5.33 -13.44
CA ASN A 7 -15.02 -4.45 -12.41
C ASN A 7 -14.04 -5.17 -11.47
N LEU A 8 -14.36 -6.40 -11.04
CA LEU A 8 -13.43 -7.22 -10.26
C LEU A 8 -12.14 -7.51 -11.04
N MET A 9 -12.23 -7.75 -12.35
CA MET A 9 -11.03 -7.94 -13.19
C MET A 9 -10.20 -6.66 -13.30
N LYS A 10 -10.84 -5.48 -13.42
CA LYS A 10 -10.14 -4.19 -13.41
C LYS A 10 -9.41 -3.97 -12.09
N ALA A 11 -10.09 -4.23 -10.97
CA ALA A 11 -9.50 -4.12 -9.63
C ALA A 11 -8.32 -5.11 -9.48
N PHE A 12 -8.50 -6.39 -9.83
CA PHE A 12 -7.41 -7.37 -9.80
C PHE A 12 -6.16 -6.94 -10.57
N ILE A 13 -6.33 -6.35 -11.76
CA ILE A 13 -5.21 -5.82 -12.54
C ILE A 13 -4.58 -4.61 -11.81
N GLY A 14 -5.40 -3.72 -11.25
CA GLY A 14 -4.95 -2.56 -10.47
C GLY A 14 -4.07 -2.97 -9.29
N GLU A 15 -4.56 -3.89 -8.45
CA GLU A 15 -3.81 -4.43 -7.30
C GLU A 15 -2.52 -5.14 -7.71
N SER A 16 -2.58 -5.94 -8.79
CA SER A 16 -1.40 -6.62 -9.31
C SER A 16 -0.32 -5.63 -9.77
N MET A 17 -0.72 -4.51 -10.36
CA MET A 17 0.19 -3.41 -10.73
C MET A 17 0.70 -2.66 -9.49
N ALA A 18 -0.17 -2.35 -8.51
CA ALA A 18 0.20 -1.68 -7.27
C ALA A 18 1.23 -2.50 -6.48
N ARG A 19 1.00 -3.79 -6.30
CA ARG A 19 1.94 -4.73 -5.68
C ARG A 19 3.34 -4.64 -6.31
N ASN A 20 3.43 -4.68 -7.64
CA ASN A 20 4.73 -4.60 -8.31
C ASN A 20 5.36 -3.21 -8.15
N ARG A 21 4.60 -2.12 -8.33
CA ARG A 21 5.09 -0.74 -8.16
C ARG A 21 5.64 -0.53 -6.75
N TYR A 22 4.92 -0.95 -5.71
CA TYR A 22 5.36 -0.77 -4.32
C TYR A 22 6.62 -1.59 -4.01
N THR A 23 6.77 -2.77 -4.60
CA THR A 23 8.04 -3.52 -4.54
C THR A 23 9.21 -2.74 -5.17
N PHE A 24 8.96 -2.01 -6.27
CA PHE A 24 9.99 -1.18 -6.90
C PHE A 24 10.27 0.09 -6.07
N TYR A 25 9.24 0.73 -5.53
CA TYR A 25 9.35 1.90 -4.66
C TYR A 25 10.11 1.58 -3.38
N ALA A 26 9.89 0.39 -2.80
CA ALA A 26 10.66 -0.10 -1.66
C ALA A 26 12.17 -0.15 -1.96
N LYS A 27 12.57 -0.62 -3.14
CA LYS A 27 13.99 -0.65 -3.55
C LYS A 27 14.59 0.75 -3.67
N VAL A 28 13.83 1.73 -4.19
CA VAL A 28 14.26 3.12 -4.29
C VAL A 28 14.43 3.72 -2.89
N ALA A 29 13.41 3.60 -2.03
CA ALA A 29 13.44 4.12 -0.67
C ALA A 29 14.63 3.55 0.13
N LYS A 30 14.88 2.26 0.01
CA LYS A 30 16.04 1.61 0.63
C LYS A 30 17.36 2.18 0.12
N LYS A 31 17.51 2.39 -1.19
CA LYS A 31 18.72 2.97 -1.80
C LYS A 31 18.93 4.41 -1.34
N GLU A 32 17.86 5.16 -1.10
CA GLU A 32 17.90 6.54 -0.59
C GLU A 32 18.05 6.61 0.95
N GLY A 33 18.11 5.46 1.64
CA GLY A 33 18.35 5.39 3.08
C GLY A 33 17.10 5.48 3.95
N TYR A 34 15.93 5.29 3.39
CA TYR A 34 14.66 5.26 4.11
C TYR A 34 14.18 3.83 4.38
N GLU A 35 14.90 3.10 5.25
CA GLU A 35 14.62 1.66 5.53
C GLU A 35 13.19 1.43 6.05
N GLN A 36 12.65 2.33 6.88
CA GLN A 36 11.26 2.24 7.36
C GLN A 36 10.26 2.41 6.22
N ILE A 37 10.48 3.37 5.33
CA ILE A 37 9.60 3.60 4.17
C ILE A 37 9.65 2.40 3.21
N ALA A 38 10.85 1.86 2.99
CA ALA A 38 11.02 0.67 2.18
C ALA A 38 10.24 -0.53 2.72
N GLU A 39 10.25 -0.74 4.04
CA GLU A 39 9.47 -1.82 4.66
C GLU A 39 7.97 -1.56 4.53
N ILE A 40 7.51 -0.32 4.75
CA ILE A 40 6.09 0.01 4.63
C ILE A 40 5.60 -0.21 3.19
N PHE A 41 6.37 0.16 2.17
CA PHE A 41 6.05 -0.21 0.78
C PHE A 41 6.01 -1.73 0.58
N THR A 42 6.91 -2.48 1.21
CA THR A 42 6.92 -3.95 1.11
C THR A 42 5.69 -4.57 1.77
N ILE A 43 5.33 -4.10 2.97
CA ILE A 43 4.11 -4.56 3.68
C ILE A 43 2.87 -4.26 2.84
N THR A 44 2.76 -3.03 2.30
CA THR A 44 1.63 -2.68 1.46
C THR A 44 1.60 -3.54 0.19
N ALA A 45 2.74 -3.79 -0.45
CA ALA A 45 2.80 -4.68 -1.62
C ALA A 45 2.26 -6.10 -1.32
N GLU A 46 2.48 -6.62 -0.12
CA GLU A 46 1.87 -7.91 0.29
C GLU A 46 0.38 -7.77 0.59
N ASN A 47 -0.10 -6.60 1.09
CA ASN A 47 -1.53 -6.34 1.23
C ASN A 47 -2.23 -6.31 -0.15
N GLU A 48 -1.64 -5.63 -1.16
CA GLU A 48 -2.21 -5.59 -2.52
C GLU A 48 -2.21 -6.98 -3.18
N LYS A 49 -1.25 -7.83 -2.84
CA LYS A 49 -1.28 -9.23 -3.27
C LYS A 49 -2.50 -9.96 -2.70
N GLU A 50 -2.82 -9.76 -1.42
CA GLU A 50 -3.97 -10.35 -0.75
C GLU A 50 -5.30 -9.83 -1.34
N HIS A 51 -5.38 -8.51 -1.62
CA HIS A 51 -6.51 -7.94 -2.33
C HIS A 51 -6.68 -8.56 -3.72
N ALA A 52 -5.60 -8.69 -4.49
CA ALA A 52 -5.63 -9.32 -5.80
C ALA A 52 -6.10 -10.78 -5.74
N GLU A 53 -5.63 -11.57 -4.77
CA GLU A 53 -6.05 -12.95 -4.56
C GLU A 53 -7.54 -13.03 -4.24
N THR A 54 -8.02 -12.21 -3.30
CA THR A 54 -9.45 -12.11 -2.96
C THR A 54 -10.32 -11.77 -4.18
N LEU A 55 -9.91 -10.78 -4.98
CA LEU A 55 -10.65 -10.39 -6.19
C LEU A 55 -10.68 -11.51 -7.23
N PHE A 56 -9.58 -12.22 -7.40
CA PHE A 56 -9.48 -13.33 -8.34
C PHE A 56 -10.34 -14.52 -7.91
N GLU A 57 -10.43 -14.79 -6.61
CA GLU A 57 -11.35 -15.81 -6.06
C GLU A 57 -12.81 -15.46 -6.33
N LEU A 58 -13.21 -14.19 -6.09
CA LEU A 58 -14.58 -13.71 -6.36
C LEU A 58 -14.94 -13.82 -7.84
N ILE A 59 -14.02 -13.50 -8.75
CA ILE A 59 -14.21 -13.68 -10.19
C ILE A 59 -14.50 -15.14 -10.50
N ASN A 60 -13.71 -16.06 -9.96
CA ASN A 60 -13.87 -17.50 -10.22
C ASN A 60 -15.16 -18.07 -9.57
N GLU A 61 -15.57 -17.52 -8.43
CA GLU A 61 -16.86 -17.87 -7.83
C GLU A 61 -18.03 -17.45 -8.72
N LEU A 62 -18.02 -16.21 -9.23
CA LEU A 62 -19.06 -15.72 -10.14
C LEU A 62 -19.08 -16.47 -11.46
N LYS A 63 -17.95 -16.83 -12.03
CA LYS A 63 -17.85 -17.68 -13.23
C LYS A 63 -18.55 -19.04 -13.03
N ARG A 64 -18.32 -19.67 -11.88
CA ARG A 64 -18.99 -20.96 -11.54
C ARG A 64 -20.49 -20.79 -11.41
N LYS A 65 -20.97 -19.72 -10.76
CA LYS A 65 -22.42 -19.43 -10.62
C LYS A 65 -23.10 -19.13 -11.96
N ALA A 66 -22.38 -18.49 -12.87
CA ALA A 66 -22.91 -18.15 -14.20
C ALA A 66 -22.92 -19.36 -15.18
N CYS A 67 -22.29 -20.47 -14.84
CA CYS A 67 -22.04 -21.59 -15.74
C CYS A 67 -21.38 -21.19 -17.07
N GLU A 68 -20.61 -20.09 -17.08
CA GLU A 68 -19.92 -19.58 -18.26
C GLU A 68 -18.44 -20.03 -18.27
N LYS A 69 -17.99 -20.58 -19.41
CA LYS A 69 -16.56 -20.80 -19.66
C LYS A 69 -15.93 -19.47 -20.08
N LEU A 70 -15.50 -18.68 -19.10
CA LEU A 70 -14.74 -17.46 -19.33
C LEU A 70 -13.25 -17.74 -19.02
N ASP A 71 -12.50 -18.20 -20.01
CA ASP A 71 -11.08 -18.49 -19.83
C ASP A 71 -10.26 -17.19 -19.82
N GLU A 72 -10.74 -16.14 -20.46
CA GLU A 72 -10.19 -14.78 -20.37
C GLU A 72 -11.29 -13.73 -20.25
N ILE A 73 -10.97 -12.62 -19.61
CA ILE A 73 -11.85 -11.44 -19.48
C ILE A 73 -11.06 -10.24 -20.01
N ARG A 74 -11.59 -9.59 -21.04
CA ARG A 74 -10.95 -8.40 -21.62
C ARG A 74 -11.52 -7.15 -20.98
N VAL A 75 -10.64 -6.34 -20.41
CA VAL A 75 -10.95 -5.05 -19.81
C VAL A 75 -9.90 -4.02 -20.20
N GLU A 76 -10.31 -2.76 -20.19
CA GLU A 76 -9.41 -1.62 -20.38
C GLU A 76 -9.12 -0.98 -19.02
N VAL A 77 -7.84 -0.81 -18.72
CA VAL A 77 -7.35 -0.16 -17.48
C VAL A 77 -6.19 0.78 -17.80
N ALA A 78 -6.11 1.89 -17.07
CA ALA A 78 -4.95 2.78 -17.11
C ALA A 78 -3.82 2.20 -16.25
N ALA A 79 -2.59 2.27 -16.74
CA ALA A 79 -1.40 1.81 -16.03
C ALA A 79 -0.53 3.00 -15.61
N PRO A 80 -0.36 3.28 -14.31
CA PRO A 80 0.58 4.30 -13.84
C PRO A 80 2.03 3.95 -14.17
N THR A 81 2.81 4.94 -14.63
CA THR A 81 4.19 4.74 -15.12
C THR A 81 5.26 5.43 -14.25
N ILE A 82 4.88 6.02 -13.11
CA ILE A 82 5.82 6.76 -12.26
C ILE A 82 6.77 5.78 -11.57
N LEU A 83 8.07 6.04 -11.73
CA LEU A 83 9.16 5.43 -10.99
C LEU A 83 10.24 6.50 -10.81
N GLY A 84 10.20 7.22 -9.71
CA GLY A 84 11.07 8.34 -9.38
C GLY A 84 11.82 8.13 -8.06
N ASN A 85 12.17 9.24 -7.39
CA ASN A 85 12.70 9.21 -6.04
C ASN A 85 11.61 8.85 -5.00
N THR A 86 11.99 8.71 -3.72
CA THR A 86 11.05 8.32 -2.65
C THR A 86 9.87 9.28 -2.53
N VAL A 87 10.07 10.60 -2.68
CA VAL A 87 9.00 11.60 -2.60
C VAL A 87 8.01 11.44 -3.76
N GLU A 88 8.52 11.29 -4.99
CA GLU A 88 7.70 11.10 -6.19
C GLU A 88 6.92 9.79 -6.12
N ASN A 89 7.54 8.73 -5.64
CA ASN A 89 6.93 7.42 -5.47
C ASN A 89 5.84 7.43 -4.39
N LEU A 90 6.05 8.12 -3.26
CA LEU A 90 5.03 8.31 -2.22
C LEU A 90 3.83 9.11 -2.77
N LYS A 91 4.07 10.18 -3.53
CA LYS A 91 2.99 10.95 -4.18
C LYS A 91 2.18 10.10 -5.16
N ALA A 92 2.85 9.26 -5.95
CA ALA A 92 2.19 8.35 -6.88
C ALA A 92 1.38 7.27 -6.15
N ALA A 93 1.88 6.73 -5.05
CA ALA A 93 1.16 5.80 -4.20
C ALA A 93 -0.09 6.46 -3.60
N ILE A 94 0.06 7.63 -2.94
CA ILE A 94 -1.06 8.40 -2.38
C ILE A 94 -2.16 8.65 -3.42
N ALA A 95 -1.81 9.02 -4.65
CA ALA A 95 -2.79 9.26 -5.71
C ALA A 95 -3.55 7.98 -6.09
N GLY A 96 -2.87 6.84 -6.15
CA GLY A 96 -3.48 5.53 -6.40
C GLY A 96 -4.47 5.14 -5.30
N GLU A 97 -3.99 5.08 -4.06
CA GLU A 97 -4.81 4.71 -2.90
C GLU A 97 -6.04 5.63 -2.74
N ASN A 98 -5.83 6.95 -2.95
CA ASN A 98 -6.93 7.91 -2.91
C ASN A 98 -8.00 7.60 -3.96
N TYR A 99 -7.61 7.34 -5.21
CA TYR A 99 -8.54 6.96 -6.28
C TYR A 99 -9.29 5.65 -5.93
N GLU A 100 -8.58 4.66 -5.40
CA GLU A 100 -9.15 3.36 -5.06
C GLU A 100 -10.24 3.48 -4.00
N HIS A 101 -9.99 4.17 -2.89
CA HIS A 101 -10.96 4.23 -1.80
C HIS A 101 -12.05 5.30 -1.98
N THR A 102 -11.81 6.36 -2.78
CA THR A 102 -12.81 7.43 -2.97
C THR A 102 -13.69 7.22 -4.19
N THR A 103 -13.22 6.48 -5.18
CA THR A 103 -13.86 6.38 -6.50
C THR A 103 -14.05 4.92 -6.92
N MET A 104 -12.98 4.19 -7.15
CA MET A 104 -13.04 2.89 -7.81
C MET A 104 -13.83 1.85 -7.01
N TYR A 105 -13.44 1.58 -5.76
CA TYR A 105 -14.11 0.57 -4.94
C TYR A 105 -15.54 0.94 -4.56
N PRO A 106 -15.87 2.20 -4.17
CA PRO A 106 -17.26 2.62 -3.97
C PRO A 106 -18.14 2.40 -5.20
N GLU A 107 -17.70 2.83 -6.38
CA GLU A 107 -18.46 2.66 -7.62
C GLU A 107 -18.66 1.17 -7.97
N PHE A 108 -17.62 0.35 -7.80
CA PHE A 108 -17.71 -1.08 -8.07
C PHE A 108 -18.62 -1.80 -7.08
N ALA A 109 -18.61 -1.40 -5.81
CA ALA A 109 -19.50 -1.91 -4.78
C ALA A 109 -20.98 -1.58 -5.10
N ASP A 110 -21.26 -0.34 -5.50
CA ASP A 110 -22.62 0.09 -5.86
C ASP A 110 -23.15 -0.68 -7.08
N ILE A 111 -22.29 -1.00 -8.04
CA ILE A 111 -22.67 -1.84 -9.20
C ILE A 111 -22.95 -3.27 -8.76
N ALA A 112 -22.10 -3.85 -7.89
CA ALA A 112 -22.33 -5.19 -7.36
C ALA A 112 -23.65 -5.29 -6.59
N GLU A 113 -23.97 -4.28 -5.78
CA GLU A 113 -25.23 -4.20 -5.02
C GLU A 113 -26.44 -4.11 -5.95
N LYS A 114 -26.40 -3.29 -7.00
CA LYS A 114 -27.43 -3.20 -8.03
C LYS A 114 -27.63 -4.52 -8.80
N GLU A 115 -26.58 -5.34 -8.92
CA GLU A 115 -26.66 -6.67 -9.51
C GLU A 115 -27.06 -7.77 -8.51
N GLY A 116 -27.41 -7.41 -7.25
CA GLY A 116 -27.85 -8.31 -6.18
C GLY A 116 -26.69 -9.07 -5.50
N LEU A 117 -25.45 -8.62 -5.67
CA LEU A 117 -24.24 -9.25 -5.15
C LEU A 117 -23.76 -8.55 -3.87
N ASN A 118 -24.62 -8.51 -2.84
CA ASN A 118 -24.43 -7.73 -1.63
C ASN A 118 -23.15 -8.12 -0.85
N GLU A 119 -22.80 -9.41 -0.82
CA GLU A 119 -21.60 -9.88 -0.15
C GLU A 119 -20.32 -9.37 -0.85
N ILE A 120 -20.33 -9.34 -2.17
CA ILE A 120 -19.23 -8.76 -2.96
C ILE A 120 -19.16 -7.26 -2.74
N ALA A 121 -20.29 -6.55 -2.75
CA ALA A 121 -20.33 -5.12 -2.46
C ALA A 121 -19.76 -4.80 -1.08
N ALA A 122 -20.12 -5.56 -0.05
CA ALA A 122 -19.57 -5.39 1.30
C ALA A 122 -18.06 -5.62 1.33
N LYS A 123 -17.55 -6.64 0.62
CA LYS A 123 -16.11 -6.93 0.54
C LYS A 123 -15.35 -5.80 -0.16
N LEU A 124 -15.86 -5.28 -1.27
CA LEU A 124 -15.24 -4.14 -1.98
C LEU A 124 -15.19 -2.88 -1.11
N ARG A 125 -16.24 -2.60 -0.33
CA ARG A 125 -16.23 -1.49 0.66
C ARG A 125 -15.22 -1.73 1.78
N ALA A 126 -15.00 -2.97 2.19
CA ALA A 126 -13.99 -3.30 3.21
C ALA A 126 -12.56 -3.11 2.67
N ILE A 127 -12.28 -3.47 1.41
CA ILE A 127 -11.00 -3.18 0.75
C ILE A 127 -10.80 -1.65 0.71
N ALA A 128 -11.79 -0.86 0.31
CA ALA A 128 -11.69 0.60 0.32
C ALA A 128 -11.25 1.19 1.67
N VAL A 129 -11.61 0.57 2.79
CA VAL A 129 -11.14 0.99 4.13
C VAL A 129 -9.64 0.72 4.30
N ALA A 130 -9.14 -0.39 3.75
CA ALA A 130 -7.71 -0.69 3.77
C ALA A 130 -6.90 0.32 2.92
N GLU A 131 -7.39 0.66 1.71
CA GLU A 131 -6.72 1.64 0.84
C GLU A 131 -6.69 3.04 1.45
N LYS A 132 -7.74 3.43 2.16
CA LYS A 132 -7.73 4.66 2.95
C LYS A 132 -6.62 4.66 4.01
N HIS A 133 -6.43 3.55 4.71
CA HIS A 133 -5.36 3.40 5.70
C HIS A 133 -3.96 3.45 5.03
N HIS A 134 -3.80 2.83 3.85
CA HIS A 134 -2.55 2.91 3.08
C HIS A 134 -2.23 4.36 2.69
N GLU A 135 -3.22 5.10 2.17
CA GLU A 135 -3.07 6.52 1.85
C GLU A 135 -2.65 7.35 3.06
N GLU A 136 -3.35 7.23 4.19
CA GLU A 136 -3.06 7.98 5.41
C GLU A 136 -1.61 7.73 5.90
N ARG A 137 -1.15 6.49 5.81
CA ARG A 137 0.21 6.08 6.16
C ARG A 137 1.24 6.72 5.23
N TYR A 138 1.02 6.66 3.91
CA TYR A 138 1.91 7.28 2.92
C TYR A 138 1.95 8.80 3.05
N ARG A 139 0.83 9.46 3.36
CA ARG A 139 0.80 10.92 3.61
C ARG A 139 1.64 11.32 4.81
N LYS A 140 1.61 10.55 5.90
CA LYS A 140 2.45 10.79 7.07
C LYS A 140 3.94 10.66 6.70
N LEU A 141 4.32 9.61 5.98
CA LEU A 141 5.69 9.40 5.53
C LEU A 141 6.17 10.50 4.57
N LEU A 142 5.34 10.91 3.62
CA LEU A 142 5.65 11.99 2.69
C LEU A 142 5.95 13.29 3.44
N LYS A 143 5.10 13.65 4.40
CA LYS A 143 5.30 14.84 5.25
C LYS A 143 6.64 14.81 5.99
N GLU A 144 7.04 13.66 6.52
CA GLU A 144 8.32 13.49 7.21
C GLU A 144 9.52 13.68 6.27
N VAL A 145 9.43 13.14 5.06
CA VAL A 145 10.54 13.24 4.08
C VAL A 145 10.63 14.65 3.54
N GLU A 146 9.52 15.27 3.11
CA GLU A 146 9.51 16.65 2.58
C GLU A 146 9.90 17.68 3.65
N GLY A 147 9.53 17.43 4.91
CA GLY A 147 9.89 18.29 6.05
C GLY A 147 11.31 18.07 6.56
N GLY A 148 12.05 17.08 6.05
CA GLY A 148 13.38 16.74 6.57
C GLY A 148 13.35 16.20 8.01
N THR A 149 12.19 15.69 8.46
CA THR A 149 11.96 15.26 9.85
C THR A 149 11.95 13.73 10.03
N ALA A 150 12.26 12.98 8.97
CA ALA A 150 12.32 11.52 9.02
C ALA A 150 13.33 11.01 10.07
N PHE A 151 14.47 11.70 10.24
CA PHE A 151 15.50 11.39 11.23
C PHE A 151 15.77 12.55 12.20
N LYS A 152 14.83 13.50 12.33
CA LYS A 152 14.95 14.64 13.24
C LYS A 152 13.57 15.01 13.79
N LYS A 153 13.50 15.32 15.09
CA LYS A 153 12.27 15.78 15.75
C LYS A 153 12.54 17.05 16.54
N ASP A 154 11.52 17.87 16.73
CA ASP A 154 11.61 19.14 17.49
C ASP A 154 11.82 18.91 18.99
N LYS A 155 11.66 17.69 19.46
CA LYS A 155 11.85 17.26 20.85
C LYS A 155 12.47 15.87 20.91
N LYS A 156 13.09 15.56 22.03
CA LYS A 156 13.66 14.22 22.25
C LYS A 156 12.56 13.16 22.23
N VAL A 157 12.81 12.11 21.46
CA VAL A 157 11.95 10.92 21.33
C VAL A 157 12.80 9.66 21.47
N TYR A 158 12.17 8.52 21.65
CA TYR A 158 12.86 7.25 21.60
C TYR A 158 12.97 6.77 20.15
N TRP A 159 14.19 6.50 19.73
CA TRP A 159 14.54 5.89 18.45
C TRP A 159 14.93 4.43 18.67
N VAL A 160 14.45 3.52 17.84
CA VAL A 160 14.84 2.11 17.89
C VAL A 160 15.52 1.70 16.60
N CYS A 161 16.67 1.04 16.75
CA CYS A 161 17.36 0.44 15.62
C CYS A 161 16.61 -0.81 15.13
N ARG A 162 16.09 -0.76 13.93
CA ARG A 162 15.34 -1.85 13.29
C ARG A 162 16.15 -3.13 13.08
N LYS A 163 17.48 -3.03 13.17
CA LYS A 163 18.41 -4.15 12.97
C LYS A 163 18.65 -4.97 14.24
N CYS A 164 18.82 -4.29 15.39
CA CYS A 164 19.24 -4.96 16.63
C CYS A 164 18.43 -4.60 17.87
N GLY A 165 17.43 -3.72 17.74
CA GLY A 165 16.58 -3.30 18.87
C GLY A 165 17.23 -2.28 19.82
N TYR A 166 18.45 -1.78 19.54
CA TYR A 166 19.05 -0.72 20.38
C TYR A 166 18.16 0.51 20.42
N VAL A 167 17.93 1.06 21.61
CA VAL A 167 17.10 2.23 21.84
C VAL A 167 17.95 3.44 22.20
N HIS A 168 17.69 4.55 21.52
CA HIS A 168 18.31 5.85 21.76
C HIS A 168 17.27 6.91 22.13
N TYR A 169 17.58 7.82 23.05
CA TYR A 169 16.72 8.95 23.40
C TYR A 169 17.39 10.27 22.98
N GLY A 170 16.81 10.95 22.02
CA GLY A 170 17.35 12.18 21.44
C GLY A 170 16.41 12.81 20.41
N GLU A 171 16.76 14.00 19.95
CA GLU A 171 16.06 14.68 18.84
C GLU A 171 16.35 14.00 17.50
N GLU A 172 17.54 13.39 17.37
CA GLU A 172 18.01 12.64 16.22
C GLU A 172 18.55 11.27 16.67
N PRO A 173 18.47 10.24 15.86
CA PRO A 173 19.16 8.98 16.12
C PRO A 173 20.67 9.16 15.92
N PRO A 174 21.53 8.30 16.52
CA PRO A 174 22.97 8.36 16.27
C PRO A 174 23.28 8.02 14.79
N GLU A 175 24.32 8.64 14.24
CA GLU A 175 24.77 8.40 12.86
C GLU A 175 25.11 6.91 12.61
N ILE A 176 25.69 6.26 13.62
CA ILE A 176 26.05 4.84 13.62
C ILE A 176 25.48 4.22 14.91
N CYS A 177 24.76 3.13 14.78
CA CYS A 177 24.24 2.38 15.91
C CYS A 177 25.40 1.84 16.76
N PRO A 178 25.49 2.19 18.07
CA PRO A 178 26.61 1.75 18.92
C PRO A 178 26.60 0.24 19.19
N SER A 179 25.47 -0.43 18.99
CA SER A 179 25.32 -1.88 19.20
C SER A 179 25.69 -2.72 17.99
N CYS A 180 25.25 -2.34 16.78
CA CYS A 180 25.41 -3.18 15.60
C CYS A 180 26.10 -2.50 14.39
N HIS A 181 26.56 -1.26 14.57
CA HIS A 181 27.30 -0.45 13.59
C HIS A 181 26.55 -0.19 12.26
N HIS A 182 25.23 -0.38 12.20
CA HIS A 182 24.43 0.07 11.06
C HIS A 182 24.20 1.59 11.13
N SER A 183 24.05 2.22 9.96
CA SER A 183 23.82 3.66 9.85
C SER A 183 22.49 4.10 10.45
N ARG A 184 22.33 5.42 10.66
CA ARG A 184 21.07 6.06 11.11
C ARG A 184 19.84 5.66 10.28
N ASN A 185 20.02 5.28 9.03
CA ASN A 185 18.95 4.86 8.12
C ASN A 185 18.09 3.71 8.66
N TYR A 186 18.66 2.92 9.57
CA TYR A 186 17.97 1.81 10.24
C TYR A 186 17.20 2.20 11.49
N PHE A 187 17.14 3.48 11.85
CA PHE A 187 16.38 3.91 13.00
C PHE A 187 14.95 4.36 12.61
N GLN A 188 14.04 4.13 13.51
CA GLN A 188 12.67 4.64 13.47
C GLN A 188 12.25 5.12 14.86
N ILE A 189 11.20 5.91 14.94
CA ILE A 189 10.56 6.22 16.24
C ILE A 189 10.07 4.91 16.85
N LYS A 190 10.36 4.73 18.15
CA LYS A 190 9.86 3.61 18.92
C LYS A 190 8.33 3.74 19.06
N CYS A 191 7.61 2.76 18.57
CA CYS A 191 6.16 2.61 18.71
C CYS A 191 5.88 1.19 19.17
N GLU A 192 5.33 1.05 20.37
CA GLU A 192 5.03 -0.24 21.01
C GLU A 192 3.64 -0.13 21.66
N GLU A 193 2.61 0.07 20.83
CA GLU A 193 1.22 0.02 21.24
C GLU A 193 0.68 -1.39 20.98
N TYR A 194 0.73 -2.24 22.00
CA TYR A 194 0.17 -3.59 21.99
C TYR A 194 -1.00 -3.70 22.98
#